data_7c886cc45d4531b33a0704baea6af43d
#
_entry.id   7c886cc45d4531b33a0704baea6af43d
#
_cell.length_a   1.000
_cell.length_b   1.000
_cell.length_c   1.000
_cell.angle_alpha   90.00
_cell.angle_beta   90.00
_cell.angle_gamma   90.00
#
_symmetry.space_group_name_H-M   'P 1'
#
loop_
_entity.id
_entity.type
_entity.pdbx_description
1 polymer ?
#
loop_
_entity_poly.entity_id
_entity_poly.type
_entity_poly.pdbx_seq_one_letter_code
_entity_poly.pdbx_strand_id
1 'polypeptide(L)'
;MHHLAAAFLSPDIHLPGDVRTNVEIILRWIHFVAGITWIGLLYFFNLVNVPFQKELDAATKGKVVPALMLRALWWFRIAAVITVVAGLAYWGSFIVGVDAKNAGASSGMATLNFFAIWTVVWGILYAVLIPGKGALDKGPVIAVIYAIVVIAAAWLYLSLNDHGWESNRLLSIGIGGGIGWVMMLNVWGVIWRIQKRLIAWTKDNAANGTPIPEQSKRMARMAILTSRANAYLSLPLLFFMGAASHYPMLGK
;
A
#
# COMPACT_ATOMS: atom_id res chain seq x y z
N MET A 1 52.74 14.72 12.47
CA MET A 1 51.57 14.29 13.26
C MET A 1 50.31 15.12 13.04
N HIS A 2 50.40 16.41 12.69
CA HIS A 2 49.20 17.27 12.49
C HIS A 2 48.33 16.89 11.26
N HIS A 3 48.91 16.31 10.22
CA HIS A 3 48.14 15.92 9.01
C HIS A 3 47.26 14.67 9.18
N LEU A 4 47.61 13.76 10.11
CA LEU A 4 46.78 12.57 10.38
C LEU A 4 45.53 12.92 11.20
N ALA A 5 45.62 13.90 12.12
CA ALA A 5 44.47 14.32 12.93
C ALA A 5 43.39 15.02 12.08
N ALA A 6 43.79 15.80 11.06
CA ALA A 6 42.86 16.47 10.15
C ALA A 6 42.09 15.47 9.24
N ALA A 7 42.74 14.38 8.83
CA ALA A 7 42.10 13.35 8.00
C ALA A 7 40.97 12.59 8.72
N PHE A 8 41.02 12.52 10.07
CA PHE A 8 39.94 11.88 10.86
C PHE A 8 38.76 12.80 11.16
N LEU A 9 38.86 14.11 10.90
CA LEU A 9 37.86 15.11 11.27
C LEU A 9 37.03 15.62 10.08
N SER A 10 37.38 15.24 8.87
CA SER A 10 36.66 15.65 7.65
C SER A 10 36.28 14.44 6.83
N PRO A 11 35.07 13.88 7.03
CA PRO A 11 34.60 12.81 6.15
C PRO A 11 34.52 13.36 4.71
N ASP A 12 35.05 12.58 3.77
CA ASP A 12 35.03 12.90 2.35
C ASP A 12 33.65 12.62 1.78
N ILE A 13 32.76 13.63 1.80
CA ILE A 13 31.39 13.53 1.34
C ILE A 13 31.27 14.14 -0.05
N HIS A 14 31.09 13.31 -1.06
CA HIS A 14 30.81 13.72 -2.43
C HIS A 14 29.34 13.53 -2.78
N LEU A 15 28.64 14.62 -3.04
CA LEU A 15 27.28 14.57 -3.58
C LEU A 15 27.33 14.40 -5.11
N PRO A 16 26.55 13.47 -5.69
CA PRO A 16 26.45 13.34 -7.13
C PRO A 16 26.05 14.67 -7.79
N GLY A 17 26.79 15.09 -8.82
CA GLY A 17 26.52 16.34 -9.55
C GLY A 17 25.37 16.22 -10.56
N ASP A 18 24.94 15.01 -10.92
CA ASP A 18 23.93 14.83 -11.93
C ASP A 18 22.50 14.84 -11.33
N VAL A 19 21.59 15.52 -12.04
CA VAL A 19 20.19 15.71 -11.62
C VAL A 19 19.45 14.39 -11.52
N ARG A 20 19.77 13.42 -12.38
CA ARG A 20 19.06 12.14 -12.43
C ARG A 20 19.26 11.33 -11.16
N THR A 21 20.50 11.17 -10.71
CA THR A 21 20.82 10.45 -9.46
C THR A 21 20.20 11.15 -8.24
N ASN A 22 20.19 12.49 -8.23
CA ASN A 22 19.56 13.24 -7.15
C ASN A 22 18.04 13.08 -7.13
N VAL A 23 17.37 13.08 -8.28
CA VAL A 23 15.91 12.82 -8.36
C VAL A 23 15.60 11.38 -7.95
N GLU A 24 16.40 10.42 -8.38
CA GLU A 24 16.24 9.01 -8.01
C GLU A 24 16.25 8.83 -6.49
N ILE A 25 17.24 9.35 -5.79
CA ILE A 25 17.34 9.19 -4.33
C ILE A 25 16.22 9.92 -3.60
N ILE A 26 15.79 11.10 -4.07
CA ILE A 26 14.68 11.85 -3.49
C ILE A 26 13.37 11.08 -3.62
N LEU A 27 13.07 10.51 -4.80
CA LEU A 27 11.86 9.69 -4.99
C LEU A 27 11.85 8.46 -4.09
N ARG A 28 12.99 7.77 -3.95
CA ARG A 28 13.13 6.64 -3.03
C ARG A 28 12.94 7.06 -1.58
N TRP A 29 13.54 8.16 -1.17
CA TRP A 29 13.40 8.69 0.19
C TRP A 29 11.94 9.06 0.52
N ILE A 30 11.27 9.80 -0.37
CA ILE A 30 9.84 10.13 -0.22
C ILE A 30 9.00 8.85 -0.13
N HIS A 31 9.27 7.86 -1.00
CA HIS A 31 8.59 6.58 -0.98
C HIS A 31 8.74 5.85 0.36
N PHE A 32 9.96 5.80 0.93
CA PHE A 32 10.20 5.17 2.22
C PHE A 32 9.50 5.90 3.37
N VAL A 33 9.65 7.22 3.47
CA VAL A 33 9.05 8.00 4.56
C VAL A 33 7.51 7.89 4.54
N ALA A 34 6.93 8.06 3.36
CA ALA A 34 5.49 7.89 3.20
C ALA A 34 5.04 6.44 3.44
N GLY A 35 5.82 5.46 2.97
CA GLY A 35 5.57 4.03 3.17
C GLY A 35 5.57 3.61 4.64
N ILE A 36 6.56 4.08 5.41
CA ILE A 36 6.61 3.86 6.86
C ILE A 36 5.37 4.43 7.54
N THR A 37 4.97 5.65 7.17
CA THR A 37 3.76 6.28 7.72
C THR A 37 2.50 5.49 7.36
N TRP A 38 2.37 5.08 6.10
CA TRP A 38 1.21 4.32 5.63
C TRP A 38 1.10 2.95 6.28
N ILE A 39 2.16 2.14 6.23
CA ILE A 39 2.18 0.79 6.77
C ILE A 39 2.13 0.80 8.32
N GLY A 40 2.82 1.74 8.96
CA GLY A 40 2.76 1.92 10.41
C GLY A 40 1.34 2.22 10.90
N LEU A 41 0.63 3.14 10.23
CA LEU A 41 -0.78 3.41 10.55
C LEU A 41 -1.70 2.23 10.22
N LEU A 42 -1.41 1.44 9.17
CA LEU A 42 -2.16 0.22 8.88
C LEU A 42 -2.07 -0.78 10.02
N TYR A 43 -0.87 -1.00 10.56
CA TYR A 43 -0.67 -1.88 11.71
C TYR A 43 -1.27 -1.30 12.99
N PHE A 44 -1.12 0.00 13.22
CA PHE A 44 -1.80 0.67 14.32
C PHE A 44 -3.32 0.43 14.30
N PHE A 45 -3.96 0.61 13.15
CA PHE A 45 -5.42 0.39 13.04
C PHE A 45 -5.81 -1.05 13.35
N ASN A 46 -5.06 -2.04 12.86
CA ASN A 46 -5.43 -3.45 12.99
C ASN A 46 -5.00 -4.07 14.33
N LEU A 47 -3.84 -3.73 14.84
CA LEU A 47 -3.24 -4.38 16.01
C LEU A 47 -3.51 -3.63 17.32
N VAL A 48 -3.66 -2.32 17.26
CA VAL A 48 -3.83 -1.48 18.46
C VAL A 48 -5.22 -0.89 18.55
N ASN A 49 -5.66 -0.17 17.52
CA ASN A 49 -6.89 0.62 17.60
C ASN A 49 -8.17 -0.25 17.63
N VAL A 50 -8.21 -1.38 16.90
CA VAL A 50 -9.39 -2.27 16.94
C VAL A 50 -9.61 -2.92 18.30
N PRO A 51 -8.62 -3.51 18.99
CA PRO A 51 -8.81 -3.99 20.36
C PRO A 51 -9.12 -2.84 21.32
N PHE A 52 -8.37 -1.74 21.28
CA PHE A 52 -8.60 -0.56 22.14
C PHE A 52 -10.04 -0.05 22.09
N GLN A 53 -10.62 0.08 20.89
CA GLN A 53 -12.00 0.54 20.76
C GLN A 53 -13.03 -0.40 21.38
N LYS A 54 -12.72 -1.67 21.62
CA LYS A 54 -13.63 -2.61 22.28
C LYS A 54 -13.70 -2.39 23.79
N GLU A 55 -12.66 -1.83 24.38
CA GLU A 55 -12.57 -1.53 25.81
C GLU A 55 -13.28 -0.23 26.19
N LEU A 56 -13.58 0.64 25.21
CA LEU A 56 -14.24 1.92 25.45
C LEU A 56 -15.77 1.76 25.60
N ASP A 57 -16.34 2.43 26.60
CA ASP A 57 -17.78 2.65 26.71
C ASP A 57 -18.31 3.57 25.59
N ALA A 58 -19.62 3.61 25.40
CA ALA A 58 -20.24 4.35 24.30
C ALA A 58 -19.97 5.87 24.36
N ALA A 59 -19.97 6.47 25.55
CA ALA A 59 -19.78 7.91 25.72
C ALA A 59 -18.32 8.31 25.39
N THR A 60 -17.36 7.57 25.91
CA THR A 60 -15.92 7.75 25.62
C THR A 60 -15.63 7.51 24.17
N LYS A 61 -16.20 6.47 23.57
CA LYS A 61 -16.07 6.17 22.14
C LYS A 61 -16.57 7.32 21.27
N GLY A 62 -17.70 7.94 21.61
CA GLY A 62 -18.25 9.08 20.90
C GLY A 62 -17.33 10.30 20.86
N LYS A 63 -16.48 10.48 21.87
CA LYS A 63 -15.50 11.57 21.95
C LYS A 63 -14.16 11.22 21.30
N VAL A 64 -13.61 10.05 21.63
CA VAL A 64 -12.25 9.65 21.24
C VAL A 64 -12.18 9.26 19.77
N VAL A 65 -13.13 8.44 19.28
CA VAL A 65 -13.07 7.91 17.91
C VAL A 65 -13.09 9.02 16.85
N PRO A 66 -14.00 10.01 16.87
CA PRO A 66 -13.96 11.08 15.87
C PRO A 66 -12.67 11.90 15.92
N ALA A 67 -12.16 12.19 17.11
CA ALA A 67 -10.97 13.01 17.30
C ALA A 67 -9.69 12.32 16.79
N LEU A 68 -9.51 11.04 17.11
CA LEU A 68 -8.34 10.24 16.72
C LEU A 68 -8.41 9.85 15.24
N MET A 69 -9.54 9.25 14.83
CA MET A 69 -9.65 8.62 13.53
C MET A 69 -9.59 9.61 12.37
N LEU A 70 -10.14 10.82 12.50
CA LEU A 70 -10.06 11.82 11.45
C LEU A 70 -8.61 12.22 11.14
N ARG A 71 -7.78 12.39 12.19
CA ARG A 71 -6.36 12.72 12.03
C ARG A 71 -5.57 11.53 11.46
N ALA A 72 -5.73 10.36 12.07
CA ALA A 72 -5.00 9.16 11.65
C ALA A 72 -5.35 8.73 10.22
N LEU A 73 -6.63 8.78 9.83
CA LEU A 73 -7.07 8.46 8.46
C LEU A 73 -6.62 9.50 7.44
N TRP A 74 -6.45 10.77 7.84
CA TRP A 74 -5.90 11.78 6.93
C TRP A 74 -4.47 11.40 6.53
N TRP A 75 -3.60 11.17 7.50
CA TRP A 75 -2.21 10.74 7.25
C TRP A 75 -2.15 9.41 6.51
N PHE A 76 -2.95 8.44 6.91
CA PHE A 76 -3.01 7.13 6.29
C PHE A 76 -3.30 7.18 4.78
N ARG A 77 -4.32 7.93 4.38
CA ARG A 77 -4.71 8.01 2.96
C ARG A 77 -3.74 8.84 2.12
N ILE A 78 -3.21 9.94 2.68
CA ILE A 78 -2.26 10.78 1.96
C ILE A 78 -0.92 10.07 1.81
N ALA A 79 -0.43 9.44 2.87
CA ALA A 79 0.78 8.64 2.83
C ALA A 79 0.67 7.49 1.81
N ALA A 80 -0.50 6.82 1.70
CA ALA A 80 -0.73 5.80 0.68
C ALA A 80 -0.54 6.33 -0.74
N VAL A 81 -1.11 7.50 -1.05
CA VAL A 81 -0.96 8.15 -2.38
C VAL A 81 0.49 8.56 -2.63
N ILE A 82 1.12 9.23 -1.67
CA ILE A 82 2.52 9.68 -1.83
C ILE A 82 3.44 8.48 -2.05
N THR A 83 3.27 7.41 -1.27
CA THR A 83 4.05 6.16 -1.43
C THR A 83 3.90 5.61 -2.84
N VAL A 84 2.67 5.44 -3.31
CA VAL A 84 2.41 4.84 -4.62
C VAL A 84 2.88 5.74 -5.76
N VAL A 85 2.61 7.05 -5.70
CA VAL A 85 3.01 7.99 -6.76
C VAL A 85 4.53 8.08 -6.85
N ALA A 86 5.23 8.25 -5.73
CA ALA A 86 6.70 8.29 -5.72
C ALA A 86 7.30 6.95 -6.20
N GLY A 87 6.72 5.82 -5.77
CA GLY A 87 7.13 4.49 -6.20
C GLY A 87 6.94 4.25 -7.70
N LEU A 88 5.80 4.64 -8.26
CA LEU A 88 5.52 4.53 -9.70
C LEU A 88 6.42 5.45 -10.53
N ALA A 89 6.66 6.67 -10.08
CA ALA A 89 7.58 7.59 -10.74
C ALA A 89 9.01 7.01 -10.77
N TYR A 90 9.47 6.47 -9.64
CA TYR A 90 10.75 5.80 -9.55
C TYR A 90 10.82 4.55 -10.47
N TRP A 91 9.88 3.63 -10.32
CA TRP A 91 9.84 2.39 -11.08
C TRP A 91 9.75 2.62 -12.60
N GLY A 92 8.84 3.49 -13.03
CA GLY A 92 8.64 3.78 -14.45
C GLY A 92 9.85 4.45 -15.10
N SER A 93 10.42 5.47 -14.44
CA SER A 93 11.49 6.29 -15.03
C SER A 93 12.89 5.67 -14.89
N PHE A 94 13.17 5.04 -13.74
CA PHE A 94 14.53 4.60 -13.40
C PHE A 94 14.73 3.08 -13.50
N ILE A 95 13.67 2.30 -13.67
CA ILE A 95 13.76 0.85 -13.82
C ILE A 95 13.18 0.44 -15.17
N VAL A 96 11.85 0.53 -15.36
CA VAL A 96 11.20 0.08 -16.62
C VAL A 96 11.79 0.81 -17.84
N GLY A 97 11.92 2.13 -17.76
CA GLY A 97 12.46 2.94 -18.86
C GLY A 97 13.93 2.62 -19.17
N VAL A 98 14.73 2.26 -18.15
CA VAL A 98 16.15 1.92 -18.32
C VAL A 98 16.29 0.52 -18.90
N ASP A 99 15.61 -0.46 -18.32
CA ASP A 99 15.66 -1.86 -18.80
C ASP A 99 15.18 -1.95 -20.25
N ALA A 100 14.04 -1.33 -20.57
CA ALA A 100 13.50 -1.29 -21.92
C ALA A 100 14.46 -0.62 -22.91
N LYS A 101 15.05 0.54 -22.55
CA LYS A 101 16.02 1.23 -23.39
C LYS A 101 17.25 0.36 -23.68
N ASN A 102 17.79 -0.30 -22.67
CA ASN A 102 18.97 -1.16 -22.80
C ASN A 102 18.70 -2.37 -23.71
N ALA A 103 17.47 -2.86 -23.71
CA ALA A 103 17.04 -3.99 -24.54
C ALA A 103 16.51 -3.59 -25.93
N GLY A 104 16.39 -2.30 -26.26
CA GLY A 104 15.70 -1.85 -27.45
C GLY A 104 14.19 -2.17 -27.46
N ALA A 105 13.59 -2.36 -26.30
CA ALA A 105 12.18 -2.73 -26.10
C ALA A 105 11.31 -1.53 -25.73
N SER A 106 9.98 -1.74 -25.76
CA SER A 106 9.02 -0.71 -25.35
C SER A 106 8.64 -0.84 -23.87
N SER A 107 8.79 0.24 -23.11
CA SER A 107 8.32 0.32 -21.73
C SER A 107 6.79 0.38 -21.60
N GLY A 108 6.07 0.71 -22.68
CA GLY A 108 4.63 0.93 -22.68
C GLY A 108 3.83 -0.30 -22.29
N MET A 109 4.20 -1.48 -22.83
CA MET A 109 3.49 -2.74 -22.55
C MET A 109 3.67 -3.18 -21.10
N ALA A 110 4.87 -3.09 -20.54
CA ALA A 110 5.10 -3.42 -19.12
C ALA A 110 4.28 -2.53 -18.18
N THR A 111 4.19 -1.24 -18.49
CA THR A 111 3.38 -0.27 -17.74
C THR A 111 1.88 -0.55 -17.91
N LEU A 112 1.43 -0.83 -19.13
CA LEU A 112 0.03 -1.17 -19.40
C LEU A 112 -0.40 -2.44 -18.67
N ASN A 113 0.40 -3.50 -18.77
CA ASN A 113 0.16 -4.77 -18.07
C ASN A 113 0.08 -4.58 -16.56
N PHE A 114 0.95 -3.75 -15.98
CA PHE A 114 0.89 -3.41 -14.57
C PHE A 114 -0.47 -2.83 -14.17
N PHE A 115 -0.89 -1.74 -14.81
CA PHE A 115 -2.15 -1.09 -14.44
C PHE A 115 -3.37 -1.93 -14.76
N ALA A 116 -3.39 -2.62 -15.90
CA ALA A 116 -4.51 -3.45 -16.32
C ALA A 116 -4.73 -4.61 -15.33
N ILE A 117 -3.69 -5.42 -15.08
CA ILE A 117 -3.78 -6.58 -14.19
C ILE A 117 -4.23 -6.16 -12.80
N TRP A 118 -3.49 -5.25 -12.16
CA TRP A 118 -3.72 -4.92 -10.76
C TRP A 118 -5.01 -4.13 -10.52
N THR A 119 -5.49 -3.36 -11.51
CA THR A 119 -6.81 -2.70 -11.40
C THR A 119 -7.94 -3.70 -11.55
N VAL A 120 -7.84 -4.66 -12.48
CA VAL A 120 -8.81 -5.75 -12.61
C VAL A 120 -8.85 -6.61 -11.34
N VAL A 121 -7.67 -6.95 -10.81
CA VAL A 121 -7.55 -7.67 -9.53
C VAL A 121 -8.25 -6.93 -8.40
N TRP A 122 -8.04 -5.62 -8.28
CA TRP A 122 -8.77 -4.83 -7.30
C TRP A 122 -10.29 -4.90 -7.49
N GLY A 123 -10.77 -4.83 -8.72
CA GLY A 123 -12.19 -4.95 -9.04
C GLY A 123 -12.78 -6.31 -8.61
N ILE A 124 -12.06 -7.41 -8.86
CA ILE A 124 -12.45 -8.76 -8.44
C ILE A 124 -12.49 -8.85 -6.91
N LEU A 125 -11.43 -8.40 -6.24
CA LEU A 125 -11.35 -8.44 -4.77
C LEU A 125 -12.42 -7.55 -4.11
N TYR A 126 -12.73 -6.40 -4.72
CA TYR A 126 -13.82 -5.54 -4.28
C TYR A 126 -15.17 -6.24 -4.42
N ALA A 127 -15.42 -6.91 -5.53
CA ALA A 127 -16.66 -7.67 -5.76
C ALA A 127 -16.87 -8.79 -4.73
N VAL A 128 -15.79 -9.44 -4.26
CA VAL A 128 -15.84 -10.47 -3.20
C VAL A 128 -16.29 -9.88 -1.84
N LEU A 129 -16.01 -8.60 -1.59
CA LEU A 129 -16.38 -7.93 -0.32
C LEU A 129 -17.82 -7.45 -0.28
N ILE A 130 -18.49 -7.26 -1.44
CA ILE A 130 -19.83 -6.68 -1.52
C ILE A 130 -20.95 -7.62 -1.03
N PRO A 131 -21.00 -8.91 -1.39
CA PRO A 131 -22.19 -9.72 -1.21
C PRO A 131 -22.56 -9.97 0.25
N GLY A 132 -21.62 -10.17 1.15
CA GLY A 132 -21.87 -10.38 2.58
C GLY A 132 -22.89 -11.46 2.91
N LYS A 133 -23.01 -12.53 2.08
CA LYS A 133 -23.94 -13.65 2.30
C LYS A 133 -23.23 -14.99 2.14
N GLY A 134 -23.60 -15.94 2.99
CA GLY A 134 -23.13 -17.32 2.92
C GLY A 134 -21.65 -17.51 3.27
N ALA A 135 -20.97 -18.39 2.55
CA ALA A 135 -19.56 -18.70 2.79
C ALA A 135 -18.63 -17.50 2.58
N LEU A 136 -18.97 -16.62 1.64
CA LEU A 136 -18.21 -15.40 1.35
C LEU A 136 -18.29 -14.33 2.46
N ASP A 137 -19.13 -14.53 3.47
CA ASP A 137 -19.16 -13.65 4.65
C ASP A 137 -18.12 -14.04 5.73
N LYS A 138 -17.46 -15.19 5.58
CA LYS A 138 -16.47 -15.67 6.54
C LYS A 138 -15.09 -15.09 6.22
N GLY A 139 -14.48 -14.39 7.21
CA GLY A 139 -13.15 -13.77 7.07
C GLY A 139 -12.07 -14.71 6.54
N PRO A 140 -11.91 -15.95 7.05
CA PRO A 140 -10.93 -16.90 6.53
C PRO A 140 -11.12 -17.25 5.05
N VAL A 141 -12.37 -17.41 4.61
CA VAL A 141 -12.69 -17.69 3.20
C VAL A 141 -12.26 -16.52 2.30
N ILE A 142 -12.60 -15.31 2.71
CA ILE A 142 -12.15 -14.08 2.02
C ILE A 142 -10.62 -14.03 1.93
N ALA A 143 -9.91 -14.33 3.03
CA ALA A 143 -8.45 -14.34 3.04
C ALA A 143 -7.85 -15.33 2.05
N VAL A 144 -8.41 -16.54 1.97
CA VAL A 144 -7.99 -17.56 0.98
C VAL A 144 -8.24 -17.09 -0.45
N ILE A 145 -9.41 -16.50 -0.73
CA ILE A 145 -9.73 -15.97 -2.07
C ILE A 145 -8.74 -14.84 -2.42
N TYR A 146 -8.46 -13.93 -1.50
CA TYR A 146 -7.48 -12.87 -1.71
C TYR A 146 -6.10 -13.44 -2.03
N ALA A 147 -5.64 -14.44 -1.28
CA ALA A 147 -4.35 -15.08 -1.54
C ALA A 147 -4.29 -15.73 -2.93
N ILE A 148 -5.31 -16.49 -3.30
CA ILE A 148 -5.39 -17.15 -4.62
C ILE A 148 -5.38 -16.11 -5.75
N VAL A 149 -6.21 -15.08 -5.66
CA VAL A 149 -6.32 -14.05 -6.70
C VAL A 149 -5.02 -13.28 -6.84
N VAL A 150 -4.35 -12.92 -5.74
CA VAL A 150 -3.08 -12.18 -5.78
C VAL A 150 -1.94 -13.04 -6.30
N ILE A 151 -1.87 -14.33 -5.93
CA ILE A 151 -0.88 -15.27 -6.47
C ILE A 151 -1.08 -15.46 -7.98
N ALA A 152 -2.32 -15.69 -8.42
CA ALA A 152 -2.64 -15.82 -9.84
C ALA A 152 -2.30 -14.54 -10.63
N ALA A 153 -2.55 -13.37 -10.04
CA ALA A 153 -2.20 -12.08 -10.64
C ALA A 153 -0.69 -11.89 -10.75
N ALA A 154 0.07 -12.25 -9.72
CA ALA A 154 1.53 -12.19 -9.74
C ALA A 154 2.10 -13.13 -10.82
N TRP A 155 1.57 -14.35 -10.91
CA TRP A 155 1.95 -15.30 -11.95
C TRP A 155 1.61 -14.79 -13.36
N LEU A 156 0.40 -14.25 -13.55
CA LEU A 156 0.00 -13.64 -14.82
C LEU A 156 0.90 -12.45 -15.19
N TYR A 157 1.23 -11.60 -14.22
CA TYR A 157 2.12 -10.47 -14.41
C TYR A 157 3.50 -10.93 -14.90
N LEU A 158 4.08 -11.95 -14.26
CA LEU A 158 5.35 -12.55 -14.69
C LEU A 158 5.25 -13.15 -16.08
N SER A 159 4.21 -13.95 -16.37
CA SER A 159 4.02 -14.57 -17.69
C SER A 159 3.89 -13.57 -18.85
N LEU A 160 3.41 -12.36 -18.57
CA LEU A 160 3.24 -11.30 -19.57
C LEU A 160 4.40 -10.30 -19.61
N ASN A 161 5.37 -10.39 -18.72
CA ASN A 161 6.45 -9.41 -18.61
C ASN A 161 7.86 -10.02 -18.44
N ASP A 162 8.02 -11.34 -18.39
CA ASP A 162 9.34 -11.97 -18.34
C ASP A 162 9.73 -12.45 -19.75
N HIS A 163 10.27 -11.52 -20.55
CA HIS A 163 10.77 -11.77 -21.89
C HIS A 163 12.30 -11.94 -21.93
N GLY A 164 12.95 -11.95 -20.77
CA GLY A 164 14.39 -12.13 -20.60
C GLY A 164 15.24 -10.86 -20.66
N TRP A 165 14.59 -9.67 -20.79
CA TRP A 165 15.26 -8.39 -20.69
C TRP A 165 14.91 -7.64 -19.40
N GLU A 166 13.86 -8.06 -18.73
CA GLU A 166 13.40 -7.46 -17.49
C GLU A 166 14.30 -7.86 -16.33
N SER A 167 14.75 -6.88 -15.56
CA SER A 167 15.54 -7.12 -14.36
C SER A 167 14.69 -7.66 -13.21
N ASN A 168 15.34 -8.32 -12.24
CA ASN A 168 14.73 -8.69 -10.97
C ASN A 168 14.03 -7.51 -10.31
N ARG A 169 14.60 -6.30 -10.41
CA ARG A 169 14.00 -5.07 -9.85
C ARG A 169 12.68 -4.73 -10.53
N LEU A 170 12.63 -4.80 -11.85
CA LEU A 170 11.42 -4.53 -12.63
C LEU A 170 10.30 -5.48 -12.24
N LEU A 171 10.58 -6.79 -12.23
CA LEU A 171 9.58 -7.83 -11.98
C LEU A 171 9.13 -7.85 -10.52
N SER A 172 10.07 -7.79 -9.58
CA SER A 172 9.75 -7.80 -8.14
C SER A 172 8.96 -6.56 -7.73
N ILE A 173 9.35 -5.36 -8.18
CA ILE A 173 8.58 -4.14 -7.90
C ILE A 173 7.24 -4.16 -8.64
N GLY A 174 7.17 -4.76 -9.83
CA GLY A 174 5.91 -4.95 -10.54
C GLY A 174 4.89 -5.77 -9.75
N ILE A 175 5.33 -6.80 -9.04
CA ILE A 175 4.46 -7.58 -8.12
C ILE A 175 4.19 -6.79 -6.85
N GLY A 176 5.23 -6.38 -6.12
CA GLY A 176 5.07 -5.67 -4.85
C GLY A 176 4.33 -4.34 -5.01
N GLY A 177 4.69 -3.55 -6.03
CA GLY A 177 4.02 -2.29 -6.37
C GLY A 177 2.58 -2.49 -6.80
N GLY A 178 2.28 -3.58 -7.52
CA GLY A 178 0.92 -3.94 -7.89
C GLY A 178 0.04 -4.29 -6.69
N ILE A 179 0.58 -5.03 -5.72
CA ILE A 179 -0.09 -5.24 -4.43
C ILE A 179 -0.32 -3.89 -3.74
N GLY A 180 0.68 -3.00 -3.74
CA GLY A 180 0.57 -1.64 -3.20
C GLY A 180 -0.51 -0.80 -3.89
N TRP A 181 -0.64 -0.94 -5.22
CA TRP A 181 -1.71 -0.32 -6.00
C TRP A 181 -3.09 -0.76 -5.53
N VAL A 182 -3.31 -2.07 -5.41
CA VAL A 182 -4.55 -2.65 -4.87
C VAL A 182 -4.84 -2.14 -3.46
N MET A 183 -3.83 -2.12 -2.59
CA MET A 183 -3.96 -1.63 -1.21
C MET A 183 -4.33 -0.14 -1.16
N MET A 184 -3.76 0.70 -2.01
CA MET A 184 -4.10 2.13 -2.10
C MET A 184 -5.53 2.32 -2.61
N LEU A 185 -5.96 1.56 -3.61
CA LEU A 185 -7.35 1.59 -4.10
C LEU A 185 -8.34 1.15 -3.01
N ASN A 186 -7.97 0.17 -2.18
CA ASN A 186 -8.74 -0.21 -0.98
C ASN A 186 -8.87 0.95 0.02
N VAL A 187 -7.79 1.72 0.24
CA VAL A 187 -7.83 2.89 1.14
C VAL A 187 -8.83 3.93 0.65
N TRP A 188 -8.75 4.31 -0.61
CA TRP A 188 -9.58 5.40 -1.16
C TRP A 188 -10.97 4.94 -1.60
N GLY A 189 -11.06 3.77 -2.23
CA GLY A 189 -12.30 3.23 -2.77
C GLY A 189 -13.24 2.67 -1.70
N VAL A 190 -12.69 2.10 -0.63
CA VAL A 190 -13.48 1.39 0.39
C VAL A 190 -13.32 2.02 1.76
N ILE A 191 -12.13 1.95 2.34
CA ILE A 191 -11.91 2.29 3.75
C ILE A 191 -12.29 3.74 4.04
N TRP A 192 -11.78 4.70 3.29
CA TRP A 192 -12.06 6.11 3.51
C TRP A 192 -13.53 6.45 3.29
N ARG A 193 -14.16 5.94 2.23
CA ARG A 193 -15.57 6.20 1.93
C ARG A 193 -16.50 5.72 3.04
N ILE A 194 -16.18 4.59 3.65
CA ILE A 194 -16.93 4.02 4.76
C ILE A 194 -16.65 4.77 6.05
N GLN A 195 -15.37 4.93 6.39
CA GLN A 195 -14.97 5.51 7.67
C GLN A 195 -15.48 6.94 7.87
N LYS A 196 -15.45 7.79 6.84
CA LYS A 196 -15.99 9.15 6.96
C LYS A 196 -17.48 9.17 7.33
N ARG A 197 -18.27 8.18 6.88
CA ARG A 197 -19.70 8.05 7.23
C ARG A 197 -19.87 7.54 8.65
N LEU A 198 -19.14 6.50 9.01
CA LEU A 198 -19.20 5.92 10.36
C LEU A 198 -18.81 6.95 11.43
N ILE A 199 -17.76 7.72 11.19
CA ILE A 199 -17.31 8.78 12.10
C ILE A 199 -18.38 9.89 12.20
N ALA A 200 -18.98 10.31 11.08
CA ALA A 200 -20.03 11.31 11.09
C ALA A 200 -21.24 10.85 11.91
N TRP A 201 -21.71 9.62 11.72
CA TRP A 201 -22.83 9.06 12.50
C TRP A 201 -22.49 8.88 13.97
N THR A 202 -21.26 8.46 14.30
CA THR A 202 -20.81 8.35 15.70
C THR A 202 -20.79 9.71 16.38
N LYS A 203 -20.31 10.75 15.68
CA LYS A 203 -20.27 12.12 16.18
C LYS A 203 -21.68 12.68 16.41
N ASP A 204 -22.57 12.48 15.44
CA ASP A 204 -23.95 12.97 15.51
C ASP A 204 -24.76 12.25 16.61
N ASN A 205 -24.60 10.94 16.73
CA ASN A 205 -25.19 10.18 17.83
C ASN A 205 -24.73 10.69 19.21
N ALA A 206 -23.43 10.96 19.37
CA ALA A 206 -22.90 11.47 20.63
C ALA A 206 -23.34 12.91 20.96
N ALA A 207 -23.57 13.75 19.96
CA ALA A 207 -23.94 15.15 20.13
C ALA A 207 -25.47 15.34 20.27
N ASN A 208 -26.25 14.63 19.48
CA ASN A 208 -27.69 14.88 19.30
C ASN A 208 -28.57 13.67 19.68
N GLY A 209 -27.98 12.53 20.04
CA GLY A 209 -28.72 11.29 20.32
C GLY A 209 -29.31 10.62 19.06
N THR A 210 -28.95 11.09 17.86
CA THR A 210 -29.47 10.54 16.60
C THR A 210 -29.13 9.06 16.47
N PRO A 211 -30.11 8.16 16.21
CA PRO A 211 -29.82 6.73 16.08
C PRO A 211 -28.83 6.44 14.94
N ILE A 212 -27.84 5.59 15.20
CA ILE A 212 -26.90 5.14 14.18
C ILE A 212 -27.62 4.20 13.22
N PRO A 213 -27.57 4.44 11.88
CA PRO A 213 -28.24 3.61 10.88
C PRO A 213 -27.82 2.15 10.94
N GLU A 214 -28.74 1.20 10.77
CA GLU A 214 -28.45 -0.25 10.83
C GLU A 214 -27.40 -0.70 9.82
N GLN A 215 -27.36 -0.10 8.64
CA GLN A 215 -26.34 -0.33 7.61
C GLN A 215 -24.89 -0.08 8.12
N SER A 216 -24.72 0.66 9.22
CA SER A 216 -23.41 0.94 9.81
C SER A 216 -22.65 -0.33 10.19
N LYS A 217 -23.34 -1.35 10.68
CA LYS A 217 -22.76 -2.66 11.06
C LYS A 217 -22.09 -3.35 9.87
N ARG A 218 -22.81 -3.40 8.74
CA ARG A 218 -22.30 -3.99 7.50
C ARG A 218 -21.13 -3.18 6.94
N MET A 219 -21.24 -1.86 6.94
CA MET A 219 -20.18 -0.96 6.49
C MET A 219 -18.93 -1.08 7.36
N ALA A 220 -19.07 -1.09 8.68
CA ALA A 220 -17.95 -1.27 9.61
C ALA A 220 -17.24 -2.60 9.38
N ARG A 221 -18.01 -3.69 9.20
CA ARG A 221 -17.44 -5.01 8.86
C ARG A 221 -16.64 -4.97 7.56
N MET A 222 -17.18 -4.39 6.50
CA MET A 222 -16.49 -4.25 5.21
C MET A 222 -15.19 -3.45 5.35
N ALA A 223 -15.20 -2.34 6.08
CA ALA A 223 -13.99 -1.55 6.32
C ALA A 223 -12.92 -2.33 7.11
N ILE A 224 -13.33 -3.09 8.13
CA ILE A 224 -12.42 -3.93 8.93
C ILE A 224 -11.82 -5.04 8.08
N LEU A 225 -12.62 -5.76 7.29
CA LEU A 225 -12.13 -6.83 6.42
C LEU A 225 -11.16 -6.31 5.37
N THR A 226 -11.48 -5.18 4.73
CA THR A 226 -10.60 -4.53 3.76
C THR A 226 -9.28 -4.07 4.40
N SER A 227 -9.34 -3.49 5.60
CA SER A 227 -8.15 -3.07 6.34
C SER A 227 -7.28 -4.26 6.74
N ARG A 228 -7.88 -5.36 7.19
CA ARG A 228 -7.16 -6.61 7.50
C ARG A 228 -6.54 -7.23 6.25
N ALA A 229 -7.27 -7.26 5.13
CA ALA A 229 -6.72 -7.71 3.86
C ALA A 229 -5.47 -6.90 3.49
N ASN A 230 -5.51 -5.57 3.61
CA ASN A 230 -4.33 -4.74 3.40
C ASN A 230 -3.19 -5.09 4.37
N ALA A 231 -3.48 -5.38 5.64
CA ALA A 231 -2.44 -5.77 6.60
C ALA A 231 -1.75 -7.08 6.21
N TYR A 232 -2.50 -8.08 5.73
CA TYR A 232 -1.91 -9.32 5.22
C TYR A 232 -1.17 -9.11 3.90
N LEU A 233 -1.72 -8.31 2.98
CA LEU A 233 -1.09 -7.99 1.69
C LEU A 233 0.20 -7.17 1.85
N SER A 234 0.34 -6.42 2.95
CA SER A 234 1.58 -5.69 3.24
C SER A 234 2.79 -6.60 3.43
N LEU A 235 2.60 -7.85 3.87
CA LEU A 235 3.71 -8.80 4.08
C LEU A 235 4.39 -9.18 2.76
N PRO A 236 3.69 -9.75 1.75
CA PRO A 236 4.31 -10.02 0.46
C PRO A 236 4.74 -8.73 -0.26
N LEU A 237 4.01 -7.61 -0.12
CA LEU A 237 4.45 -6.33 -0.66
C LEU A 237 5.84 -5.97 -0.16
N LEU A 238 6.06 -5.96 1.15
CA LEU A 238 7.36 -5.61 1.76
C LEU A 238 8.45 -6.61 1.37
N PHE A 239 8.10 -7.91 1.27
CA PHE A 239 9.03 -8.93 0.79
C PHE A 239 9.53 -8.61 -0.63
N PHE A 240 8.63 -8.38 -1.59
CA PHE A 240 9.01 -8.07 -2.98
C PHE A 240 9.76 -6.73 -3.10
N MET A 241 9.43 -5.72 -2.29
CA MET A 241 10.18 -4.46 -2.23
C MET A 241 11.62 -4.69 -1.74
N GLY A 242 11.82 -5.52 -0.72
CA GLY A 242 13.15 -5.90 -0.23
C GLY A 242 13.91 -6.77 -1.23
N ALA A 243 13.24 -7.77 -1.80
CA ALA A 243 13.82 -8.70 -2.77
C ALA A 243 14.30 -8.01 -4.05
N ALA A 244 13.67 -6.94 -4.46
CA ALA A 244 13.98 -6.21 -5.69
C ALA A 244 15.47 -5.84 -5.83
N SER A 245 16.13 -5.47 -4.74
CA SER A 245 17.54 -5.04 -4.75
C SER A 245 18.50 -6.01 -4.04
N HIS A 246 17.99 -6.95 -3.25
CA HIS A 246 18.81 -7.77 -2.36
C HIS A 246 18.66 -9.28 -2.57
N TYR A 247 17.64 -9.72 -3.31
CA TYR A 247 17.39 -11.13 -3.54
C TYR A 247 16.98 -11.38 -5.01
N PRO A 248 17.93 -11.69 -5.90
CA PRO A 248 17.69 -11.88 -7.32
C PRO A 248 17.03 -13.25 -7.56
N MET A 249 15.71 -13.28 -7.54
CA MET A 249 14.92 -14.51 -7.72
C MET A 249 14.08 -14.50 -9.02
N LEU A 250 13.96 -13.34 -9.69
CA LEU A 250 13.19 -13.14 -10.90
C LEU A 250 14.06 -12.51 -11.99
N GLY A 251 13.70 -12.76 -13.25
CA GLY A 251 14.49 -12.29 -14.39
C GLY A 251 15.79 -13.10 -14.58
N LYS A 252 16.54 -12.73 -15.58
CA LYS A 252 17.86 -13.32 -15.91
C LYS A 252 18.98 -12.33 -15.61
#